data_db6a75539c6739cb5e0438c97a58ea7e
#
_entry.id   db6a75539c6739cb5e0438c97a58ea7e
#
_cell.length_a   1.000
_cell.length_b   1.000
_cell.length_c   1.000
_cell.angle_alpha   90.00
_cell.angle_beta   90.00
_cell.angle_gamma   90.00
#
_symmetry.space_group_name_H-M   'P 1'
#
loop_
_entity.id
_entity.type
_entity.pdbx_description
1 polymer ?
#
loop_
_entity_poly.entity_id
_entity_poly.type
_entity_poly.pdbx_seq_one_letter_code
_entity_poly.pdbx_strand_id
1 'polypeptide(L)'
;MQHTTAVKALKGASIFTIVMGAAAVLAVITGITQPFTFFFDAMYLPLDGQQSLGSDTELVLAAIAGGIMIGFGVMALQITNHIYTNDPALGGHILRLGLITWYLTDSTASYAAGAWINVLLNTPFLLLFLVPIQLNKTASTAQNA
;
A
#
# COMPACT_ATOMS: atom_id res chain seq x y z
N MET A 1 10.13 -15.91 11.48
CA MET A 1 11.06 -14.81 11.12
C MET A 1 11.47 -14.08 12.40
N GLN A 2 12.74 -13.66 12.53
CA GLN A 2 13.15 -12.89 13.71
C GLN A 2 12.40 -11.55 13.79
N HIS A 3 12.09 -11.10 15.00
CA HIS A 3 11.33 -9.86 15.23
C HIS A 3 12.00 -8.63 14.60
N THR A 4 13.32 -8.51 14.74
CA THR A 4 14.10 -7.41 14.14
C THR A 4 13.97 -7.37 12.61
N THR A 5 13.90 -8.53 11.95
CA THR A 5 13.71 -8.63 10.49
C THR A 5 12.27 -8.22 10.11
N ALA A 6 11.28 -8.62 10.91
CA ALA A 6 9.88 -8.19 10.68
C ALA A 6 9.74 -6.67 10.80
N VAL A 7 10.34 -6.06 11.83
CA VAL A 7 10.36 -4.59 12.00
C VAL A 7 10.99 -3.90 10.80
N LYS A 8 12.17 -4.38 10.32
CA LYS A 8 12.83 -3.80 9.13
C LYS A 8 11.96 -3.92 7.88
N ALA A 9 11.32 -5.08 7.67
CA ALA A 9 10.43 -5.30 6.52
C ALA A 9 9.22 -4.36 6.55
N LEU A 10 8.56 -4.20 7.71
CA LEU A 10 7.44 -3.28 7.87
C LEU A 10 7.83 -1.81 7.66
N LYS A 11 9.02 -1.40 8.15
CA LYS A 11 9.56 -0.06 7.85
C LYS A 11 9.79 0.13 6.36
N GLY A 12 10.37 -0.87 5.69
CA GLY A 12 10.58 -0.84 4.24
C GLY A 12 9.27 -0.73 3.47
N ALA A 13 8.26 -1.51 3.83
CA ALA A 13 6.92 -1.43 3.23
C ALA A 13 6.27 -0.05 3.44
N SER A 14 6.40 0.52 4.64
CA SER A 14 5.88 1.86 4.95
C SER A 14 6.57 2.94 4.14
N ILE A 15 7.90 2.90 4.02
CA ILE A 15 8.68 3.85 3.21
C ILE A 15 8.33 3.69 1.73
N PHE A 16 8.19 2.48 1.22
CA PHE A 16 7.74 2.23 -0.15
C PHE A 16 6.38 2.88 -0.43
N THR A 17 5.42 2.75 0.49
CA THR A 17 4.10 3.40 0.39
C THR A 17 4.22 4.92 0.32
N ILE A 18 5.06 5.53 1.17
CA ILE A 18 5.31 6.97 1.16
C ILE A 18 5.91 7.41 -0.18
N VAL A 19 6.88 6.68 -0.69
CA VAL A 19 7.56 6.99 -1.96
C VAL A 19 6.58 6.90 -3.13
N MET A 20 5.73 5.88 -3.18
CA MET A 20 4.72 5.74 -4.22
C MET A 20 3.70 6.89 -4.18
N GLY A 21 3.22 7.26 -2.98
CA GLY A 21 2.33 8.40 -2.82
C GLY A 21 3.00 9.73 -3.21
N ALA A 22 4.26 9.93 -2.82
CA ALA A 22 5.02 11.12 -3.19
C ALA A 22 5.25 11.20 -4.71
N ALA A 23 5.50 10.08 -5.37
CA ALA A 23 5.62 10.04 -6.82
C ALA A 23 4.32 10.47 -7.51
N ALA A 24 3.15 10.02 -7.01
CA ALA A 24 1.85 10.43 -7.54
C ALA A 24 1.62 11.94 -7.37
N VAL A 25 1.90 12.50 -6.20
CA VAL A 25 1.79 13.95 -5.94
C VAL A 25 2.75 14.75 -6.83
N LEU A 26 3.99 14.31 -6.97
CA LEU A 26 4.98 14.96 -7.82
C LEU A 26 4.59 14.91 -9.29
N ALA A 27 4.00 13.82 -9.78
CA ALA A 27 3.48 13.73 -11.15
C ALA A 27 2.43 14.81 -11.42
N VAL A 28 1.52 15.05 -10.49
CA VAL A 28 0.51 16.11 -10.60
C VAL A 28 1.17 17.50 -10.60
N ILE A 29 2.12 17.76 -9.67
CA ILE A 29 2.78 19.07 -9.54
C ILE A 29 3.63 19.39 -10.77
N THR A 30 4.33 18.41 -11.32
CA THR A 30 5.27 18.60 -12.45
C THR A 30 4.62 18.47 -13.82
N GLY A 31 3.42 17.89 -13.89
CA GLY A 31 2.76 17.52 -15.15
C GLY A 31 3.39 16.31 -15.86
N ILE A 32 4.36 15.62 -15.22
CA ILE A 32 4.97 14.40 -15.78
C ILE A 32 4.12 13.20 -15.37
N THR A 33 3.04 12.95 -16.11
CA THR A 33 2.02 11.96 -15.75
C THR A 33 2.20 10.60 -16.43
N GLN A 34 3.07 10.48 -17.44
CA GLN A 34 3.23 9.28 -18.28
C GLN A 34 3.43 7.96 -17.50
N PRO A 35 4.25 7.88 -16.44
CA PRO A 35 4.40 6.64 -15.70
C PRO A 35 3.09 6.17 -15.05
N PHE A 36 2.25 7.10 -14.61
CA PHE A 36 0.94 6.80 -14.01
C PHE A 36 -0.11 6.49 -15.07
N THR A 37 -0.08 7.15 -16.22
CA THR A 37 -0.92 6.83 -17.37
C THR A 37 -0.71 5.37 -17.80
N PHE A 38 0.54 4.94 -17.93
CA PHE A 38 0.86 3.54 -18.24
C PHE A 38 0.34 2.58 -17.13
N PHE A 39 0.49 2.96 -15.86
CA PHE A 39 -0.01 2.16 -14.75
C PHE A 39 -1.54 2.03 -14.77
N PHE A 40 -2.27 3.11 -15.05
CA PHE A 40 -3.73 3.06 -15.18
C PHE A 40 -4.18 2.27 -16.40
N ASP A 41 -3.51 2.42 -17.53
CA ASP A 41 -3.79 1.64 -18.73
C ASP A 41 -3.63 0.14 -18.46
N ALA A 42 -2.61 -0.24 -17.70
CA ALA A 42 -2.39 -1.63 -17.30
C ALA A 42 -3.51 -2.17 -16.39
N MET A 43 -4.23 -1.34 -15.64
CA MET A 43 -5.35 -1.78 -14.79
C MET A 43 -6.58 -2.20 -15.58
N TYR A 44 -6.73 -1.74 -16.81
CA TYR A 44 -7.93 -1.95 -17.61
C TYR A 44 -7.75 -2.89 -18.80
N LEU A 45 -6.55 -3.30 -19.14
CA LEU A 45 -6.22 -4.15 -20.31
C LEU A 45 -7.32 -4.22 -21.41
N PRO A 46 -6.94 -4.17 -22.70
CA PRO A 46 -5.56 -4.18 -23.22
C PRO A 46 -4.83 -2.85 -23.00
N LEU A 47 -3.50 -2.88 -23.11
CA LEU A 47 -2.67 -1.66 -23.10
C LEU A 47 -2.90 -0.91 -24.42
N ASP A 48 -3.93 -0.07 -24.46
CA ASP A 48 -4.37 0.64 -25.68
C ASP A 48 -4.19 2.17 -25.60
N GLY A 49 -3.66 2.66 -24.48
CA GLY A 49 -3.38 4.07 -24.25
C GLY A 49 -4.64 4.93 -24.06
N GLN A 50 -5.80 4.33 -23.82
CA GLN A 50 -7.04 5.08 -23.63
C GLN A 50 -7.17 5.69 -22.24
N GLN A 51 -6.55 5.08 -21.23
CA GLN A 51 -6.54 5.62 -19.89
C GLN A 51 -5.53 6.76 -19.81
N SER A 52 -5.99 7.91 -19.37
CA SER A 52 -5.17 9.10 -19.23
C SER A 52 -5.17 9.64 -17.80
N LEU A 53 -4.26 10.53 -17.51
CA LEU A 53 -4.23 11.34 -16.30
C LEU A 53 -4.05 12.80 -16.75
N GLY A 54 -5.10 13.37 -17.34
CA GLY A 54 -5.02 14.66 -18.01
C GLY A 54 -6.16 15.63 -17.70
N SER A 55 -7.32 15.16 -17.24
CA SER A 55 -8.41 16.04 -16.81
C SER A 55 -8.18 16.58 -15.39
N ASP A 56 -8.71 17.77 -15.10
CA ASP A 56 -8.64 18.36 -13.76
C ASP A 56 -9.17 17.42 -12.66
N THR A 57 -10.21 16.66 -12.96
CA THR A 57 -10.78 15.68 -12.02
C THR A 57 -9.82 14.52 -11.77
N GLU A 58 -9.19 13.97 -12.81
CA GLU A 58 -8.20 12.90 -12.66
C GLU A 58 -6.98 13.36 -11.88
N LEU A 59 -6.48 14.57 -12.16
CA LEU A 59 -5.34 15.14 -11.46
C LEU A 59 -5.63 15.36 -9.97
N VAL A 60 -6.81 15.89 -9.63
CA VAL A 60 -7.19 16.08 -8.22
C VAL A 60 -7.37 14.76 -7.49
N LEU A 61 -7.96 13.75 -8.14
CA LEU A 61 -8.08 12.41 -7.55
C LEU A 61 -6.71 11.76 -7.34
N ALA A 62 -5.79 11.90 -8.28
CA ALA A 62 -4.41 11.41 -8.12
C ALA A 62 -3.68 12.11 -6.97
N ALA A 63 -3.86 13.43 -6.82
CA ALA A 63 -3.29 14.19 -5.70
C ALA A 63 -3.85 13.72 -4.35
N ILE A 64 -5.17 13.50 -4.26
CA ILE A 64 -5.84 12.98 -3.06
C ILE A 64 -5.32 11.57 -2.74
N ALA A 65 -5.30 10.67 -3.72
CA ALA A 65 -4.80 9.32 -3.54
C ALA A 65 -3.34 9.29 -3.08
N GLY A 66 -2.47 10.08 -3.72
CA GLY A 66 -1.08 10.23 -3.33
C GLY A 66 -0.91 10.75 -1.91
N GLY A 67 -1.67 11.77 -1.53
CA GLY A 67 -1.69 12.31 -0.16
C GLY A 67 -2.14 11.29 0.88
N ILE A 68 -3.19 10.52 0.58
CA ILE A 68 -3.67 9.42 1.44
C ILE A 68 -2.59 8.35 1.59
N MET A 69 -1.91 7.96 0.50
CA MET A 69 -0.82 6.98 0.54
C MET A 69 0.35 7.45 1.41
N ILE A 70 0.75 8.72 1.30
CA ILE A 70 1.80 9.29 2.17
C ILE A 70 1.36 9.21 3.63
N GLY A 71 0.16 9.69 3.95
CA GLY A 71 -0.39 9.67 5.30
C GLY A 71 -0.49 8.26 5.87
N PHE A 72 -0.99 7.30 5.10
CA PHE A 72 -1.07 5.90 5.47
C PHE A 72 0.33 5.30 5.71
N GLY A 73 1.29 5.53 4.83
CA GLY A 73 2.65 5.07 4.98
C GLY A 73 3.33 5.64 6.22
N VAL A 74 3.12 6.94 6.52
CA VAL A 74 3.63 7.56 7.74
C VAL A 74 2.98 6.94 8.98
N MET A 75 1.67 6.74 9.00
CA MET A 75 0.99 6.08 10.12
C MET A 75 1.52 4.65 10.34
N ALA A 76 1.66 3.86 9.27
CA ALA A 76 2.19 2.50 9.34
C ALA A 76 3.63 2.49 9.88
N LEU A 77 4.46 3.45 9.47
CA LEU A 77 5.83 3.63 9.96
C LEU A 77 5.85 3.97 11.46
N GLN A 78 4.97 4.87 11.91
CA GLN A 78 4.87 5.24 13.33
C GLN A 78 4.37 4.08 14.19
N ILE A 79 3.34 3.35 13.72
CA ILE A 79 2.85 2.14 14.41
C ILE A 79 3.98 1.11 14.51
N THR A 80 4.76 0.92 13.43
CA THR A 80 5.89 0.00 13.44
C THR A 80 6.97 0.43 14.43
N ASN A 81 7.33 1.72 14.44
CA ASN A 81 8.41 2.25 15.29
C ASN A 81 8.06 2.25 16.77
N HIS A 82 6.83 2.63 17.12
CA HIS A 82 6.47 2.95 18.49
C HIS A 82 5.60 1.88 19.16
N ILE A 83 4.83 1.11 18.36
CA ILE A 83 3.93 0.09 18.88
C ILE A 83 4.47 -1.32 18.57
N TYR A 84 4.60 -1.67 17.27
CA TYR A 84 4.96 -3.04 16.86
C TYR A 84 6.34 -3.47 17.39
N THR A 85 7.29 -2.56 17.49
CA THR A 85 8.63 -2.84 18.03
C THR A 85 8.56 -3.29 19.50
N ASN A 86 7.66 -2.72 20.30
CA ASN A 86 7.53 -2.98 21.73
C ASN A 86 6.43 -4.01 22.04
N ASP A 87 5.34 -3.98 21.31
CA ASP A 87 4.20 -4.91 21.38
C ASP A 87 3.80 -5.39 19.98
N PRO A 88 4.42 -6.50 19.51
CA PRO A 88 4.14 -7.05 18.19
C PRO A 88 2.69 -7.54 18.05
N ALA A 89 2.03 -7.92 19.15
CA ALA A 89 0.65 -8.39 19.11
C ALA A 89 -0.30 -7.23 18.81
N LEU A 90 -0.20 -6.14 19.55
CA LEU A 90 -1.03 -4.95 19.37
C LEU A 90 -0.72 -4.25 18.06
N GLY A 91 0.56 -3.93 17.78
CA GLY A 91 0.95 -3.25 16.55
C GLY A 91 0.62 -4.06 15.31
N GLY A 92 0.82 -5.37 15.36
CA GLY A 92 0.45 -6.29 14.27
C GLY A 92 -1.07 -6.40 14.08
N HIS A 93 -1.85 -6.33 15.15
CA HIS A 93 -3.32 -6.30 15.06
C HIS A 93 -3.82 -5.03 14.38
N ILE A 94 -3.32 -3.86 14.79
CA ILE A 94 -3.72 -2.56 14.23
C ILE A 94 -3.39 -2.50 12.73
N LEU A 95 -2.14 -2.83 12.35
CA LEU A 95 -1.71 -2.83 10.95
C LEU A 95 -2.55 -3.80 10.11
N ARG A 96 -2.75 -5.03 10.59
CA ARG A 96 -3.52 -6.06 9.88
C ARG A 96 -4.95 -5.62 9.64
N LEU A 97 -5.63 -5.10 10.66
CA LEU A 97 -7.02 -4.67 10.54
C LEU A 97 -7.14 -3.55 9.51
N GLY A 98 -6.31 -2.51 9.59
CA GLY A 98 -6.33 -1.40 8.62
C GLY A 98 -6.05 -1.84 7.20
N LEU A 99 -5.05 -2.70 7.00
CA LEU A 99 -4.65 -3.20 5.68
C LEU A 99 -5.70 -4.12 5.05
N ILE A 100 -6.30 -5.02 5.83
CA ILE A 100 -7.36 -5.91 5.32
C ILE A 100 -8.60 -5.09 4.97
N THR A 101 -8.98 -4.12 5.81
CA THR A 101 -10.11 -3.22 5.52
C THR A 101 -9.87 -2.45 4.24
N TRP A 102 -8.69 -1.82 4.09
CA TRP A 102 -8.32 -1.13 2.85
C TRP A 102 -8.40 -2.09 1.66
N TYR A 103 -7.76 -3.25 1.72
CA TYR A 103 -7.72 -4.20 0.62
C TYR A 103 -9.11 -4.64 0.16
N LEU A 104 -10.00 -4.96 1.09
CA LEU A 104 -11.35 -5.41 0.76
C LEU A 104 -12.18 -4.29 0.12
N THR A 105 -12.13 -3.08 0.68
CA THR A 105 -12.90 -1.95 0.17
C THR A 105 -12.40 -1.48 -1.18
N ASP A 106 -11.08 -1.29 -1.33
CA ASP A 106 -10.46 -0.86 -2.58
C ASP A 106 -10.63 -1.90 -3.69
N SER A 107 -10.35 -3.18 -3.39
CA SER A 107 -10.49 -4.26 -4.37
C SER A 107 -11.93 -4.44 -4.84
N THR A 108 -12.91 -4.31 -3.94
CA THR A 108 -14.33 -4.37 -4.31
C THR A 108 -14.71 -3.21 -5.23
N ALA A 109 -14.30 -2.00 -4.89
CA ALA A 109 -14.58 -0.82 -5.70
C ALA A 109 -13.87 -0.88 -7.06
N SER A 110 -12.61 -1.31 -7.10
CA SER A 110 -11.84 -1.48 -8.32
C SER A 110 -12.45 -2.52 -9.25
N TYR A 111 -12.89 -3.65 -8.71
CA TYR A 111 -13.59 -4.69 -9.48
C TYR A 111 -14.89 -4.16 -10.07
N ALA A 112 -15.69 -3.45 -9.28
CA ALA A 112 -16.94 -2.84 -9.73
C ALA A 112 -16.73 -1.77 -10.81
N ALA A 113 -15.59 -1.08 -10.78
CA ALA A 113 -15.16 -0.11 -11.80
C ALA A 113 -14.56 -0.76 -13.07
N GLY A 114 -14.46 -2.10 -13.15
CA GLY A 114 -13.85 -2.82 -14.26
C GLY A 114 -12.32 -2.93 -14.20
N ALA A 115 -11.67 -2.34 -13.20
CA ALA A 115 -10.21 -2.36 -13.00
C ALA A 115 -9.77 -3.62 -12.20
N TRP A 116 -10.13 -4.80 -12.67
CA TRP A 116 -9.86 -6.06 -11.94
C TRP A 116 -8.37 -6.35 -11.77
N ILE A 117 -7.51 -5.86 -12.67
CA ILE A 117 -6.05 -5.97 -12.53
C ILE A 117 -5.55 -5.23 -11.28
N ASN A 118 -6.22 -4.13 -10.87
CA ASN A 118 -5.85 -3.44 -9.63
C ASN A 118 -5.95 -4.36 -8.40
N VAL A 119 -6.89 -5.29 -8.37
CA VAL A 119 -6.99 -6.30 -7.30
C VAL A 119 -5.73 -7.17 -7.25
N LEU A 120 -5.20 -7.57 -8.41
CA LEU A 120 -3.96 -8.33 -8.50
C LEU A 120 -2.75 -7.51 -8.05
N LEU A 121 -2.70 -6.21 -8.38
CA LEU A 121 -1.62 -5.29 -7.98
C LEU A 121 -1.67 -4.97 -6.48
N ASN A 122 -2.85 -4.87 -5.89
CA ASN A 122 -3.04 -4.65 -4.46
C ASN A 122 -2.61 -5.86 -3.60
N THR A 123 -2.71 -7.07 -4.15
CA THR A 123 -2.36 -8.29 -3.40
C THR A 123 -0.89 -8.32 -2.96
N PRO A 124 0.13 -8.16 -3.82
CA PRO A 124 1.52 -8.09 -3.37
C PRO A 124 1.77 -6.91 -2.42
N PHE A 125 1.09 -5.77 -2.61
CA PHE A 125 1.19 -4.64 -1.69
C PHE A 125 0.70 -5.03 -0.28
N LEU A 126 -0.46 -5.68 -0.16
CA LEU A 126 -0.96 -6.22 1.10
C LEU A 126 0.04 -7.20 1.74
N LEU A 127 0.62 -8.09 0.93
CA LEU A 127 1.56 -9.10 1.41
C LEU A 127 2.87 -8.52 1.94
N LEU A 128 3.34 -7.36 1.44
CA LEU A 128 4.52 -6.67 1.98
C LEU A 128 4.39 -6.41 3.49
N PHE A 129 3.19 -6.19 3.98
CA PHE A 129 2.91 -5.97 5.40
C PHE A 129 2.47 -7.24 6.13
N LEU A 130 1.56 -8.02 5.56
CA LEU A 130 1.00 -9.17 6.26
C LEU A 130 2.00 -10.30 6.49
N VAL A 131 2.88 -10.56 5.51
CA VAL A 131 3.88 -11.64 5.62
C VAL A 131 4.83 -11.43 6.81
N PRO A 132 5.46 -10.24 6.99
CA PRO A 132 6.30 -10.00 8.16
C PRO A 132 5.56 -10.16 9.49
N ILE A 133 4.31 -9.67 9.58
CA ILE A 133 3.50 -9.79 10.80
C ILE A 133 3.21 -11.25 11.12
N GLN A 134 2.81 -12.06 10.13
CA GLN A 134 2.43 -13.45 10.33
C GLN A 134 3.63 -14.34 10.67
N LEU A 135 4.74 -14.20 9.94
CA LEU A 135 5.94 -14.99 10.17
C LEU A 135 6.61 -14.67 11.53
N ASN A 136 6.49 -13.42 12.02
CA ASN A 136 6.96 -13.06 13.35
C ASN A 136 6.11 -13.73 14.44
N LYS A 137 4.78 -13.74 14.29
CA LYS A 137 3.86 -14.38 15.23
C LYS A 137 4.15 -15.89 15.37
N THR A 138 4.33 -16.58 14.26
CA THR A 138 4.62 -18.02 14.24
C THR A 138 5.92 -18.34 14.97
N ALA A 139 6.97 -17.56 14.79
CA ALA A 139 8.25 -17.75 15.46
C ALA A 139 8.14 -17.56 16.98
N SER A 140 7.37 -16.59 17.46
CA SER A 140 7.14 -16.35 18.89
C SER A 140 6.36 -17.49 19.55
N THR A 141 5.37 -18.06 18.88
CA THR A 141 4.58 -19.18 19.40
C THR A 141 5.43 -20.45 19.51
N ALA A 142 6.28 -20.73 18.52
CA ALA A 142 7.18 -21.90 18.53
C ALA A 142 8.28 -21.82 19.61
N GLN A 143 8.62 -20.62 20.07
CA GLN A 143 9.65 -20.41 21.10
C GLN A 143 9.08 -20.57 22.52
N ASN A 144 7.76 -20.49 22.67
CA ASN A 144 7.04 -20.60 23.96
C ASN A 144 6.35 -21.98 24.15
N ALA A 145 6.51 -22.92 23.20
CA ALA A 145 6.02 -24.30 23.24
C ALA A 145 7.15 -25.29 23.48
#